data_55fd3cfeabbf732a7acc6cf20e4174c1
#
_entry.id   55fd3cfeabbf732a7acc6cf20e4174c1
#
_cell.length_a   1.000
_cell.length_b   1.000
_cell.length_c   1.000
_cell.angle_alpha   90.00
_cell.angle_beta   90.00
_cell.angle_gamma   90.00
#
_symmetry.space_group_name_H-M   'P 1'
#
loop_
_entity.id
_entity.type
_entity.pdbx_description
1 polymer ?
#
loop_
_entity_poly.entity_id
_entity_poly.type
_entity_poly.pdbx_seq_one_letter_code
_entity_poly.pdbx_strand_id
1 'polypeptide(L)'
;GWLSDRLKPSRLVAAALIVTSVVNLSVPFCGAGVRNAVWCINGAAQAFIWPPLVRMIPELLDEEYQLKAGVRISWGGHFGNIAVYLIAPLFIRLSGWKSIFLFSAFAGFITAAIWLVLCGGLNTRLNAKSNVRAKSGKAVNCTAAAFVFIIAAIIIQGSLRDGVTTWMPSYISETFSLGSDISVLSGVVMPIFAFLCIWGTEYLYYGIKDVQKCCLIYFSAALAAALLIPAAAKTGPALTVLAASVLVGSMHGINILQTCMLPRQIGNNNRIGLISGIFNGSVYIGSALSTYGFALVSDIFGWNGTVLVWCAFSALGVLICLLLTRLCRR
;
A
#
# COMPACT_ATOMS: atom_id res chain seq x y z
N GLY A 1 -5.73 -9.54 10.62
CA GLY A 1 -7.02 -8.86 10.83
C GLY A 1 -7.78 -9.39 12.03
N TRP A 2 -8.25 -10.63 11.98
CA TRP A 2 -9.03 -11.25 13.06
C TRP A 2 -8.34 -11.18 14.45
N LEU A 3 -7.03 -11.37 14.49
CA LEU A 3 -6.28 -11.26 15.74
C LEU A 3 -6.25 -9.80 16.27
N SER A 4 -6.25 -8.82 15.37
CA SER A 4 -6.27 -7.41 15.75
C SER A 4 -7.60 -7.00 16.41
N ASP A 5 -8.70 -7.68 16.08
CA ASP A 5 -10.01 -7.42 16.71
C ASP A 5 -10.13 -8.03 18.12
N ARG A 6 -9.33 -9.05 18.44
CA ARG A 6 -9.38 -9.75 19.73
C ARG A 6 -8.29 -9.34 20.72
N LEU A 7 -7.12 -8.96 20.22
CA LEU A 7 -5.98 -8.59 21.03
C LEU A 7 -5.82 -7.07 21.14
N LYS A 8 -4.99 -6.62 22.05
CA LYS A 8 -4.65 -5.21 22.23
C LYS A 8 -3.84 -4.72 21.02
N PRO A 9 -4.37 -3.79 20.18
CA PRO A 9 -3.75 -3.44 18.90
C PRO A 9 -2.35 -2.85 19.07
N SER A 10 -2.10 -2.04 20.11
CA SER A 10 -0.76 -1.47 20.34
C SER A 10 0.30 -2.53 20.68
N ARG A 11 -0.08 -3.63 21.35
CA ARG A 11 0.83 -4.74 21.64
C ARG A 11 1.13 -5.57 20.39
N LEU A 12 0.15 -5.75 19.50
CA LEU A 12 0.36 -6.44 18.23
C LEU A 12 1.38 -5.69 17.36
N VAL A 13 1.25 -4.37 17.26
CA VAL A 13 2.20 -3.54 16.51
C VAL A 13 3.60 -3.63 17.14
N ALA A 14 3.72 -3.54 18.46
CA ALA A 14 5.01 -3.69 19.15
C ALA A 14 5.65 -5.06 18.88
N ALA A 15 4.88 -6.14 19.01
CA ALA A 15 5.37 -7.49 18.73
C ALA A 15 5.81 -7.64 17.25
N ALA A 16 5.04 -7.12 16.31
CA ALA A 16 5.39 -7.13 14.91
C ALA A 16 6.71 -6.38 14.62
N LEU A 17 6.89 -5.20 15.21
CA LEU A 17 8.14 -4.42 15.10
C LEU A 17 9.33 -5.18 15.67
N ILE A 18 9.19 -5.80 16.84
CA ILE A 18 10.26 -6.59 17.47
C ILE A 18 10.61 -7.81 16.61
N VAL A 19 9.61 -8.58 16.14
CA VAL A 19 9.86 -9.76 15.30
C VAL A 19 10.54 -9.35 13.98
N THR A 20 10.05 -8.30 13.32
CA THR A 20 10.68 -7.76 12.10
C THR A 20 12.13 -7.35 12.35
N SER A 21 12.42 -6.72 13.50
CA SER A 21 13.78 -6.30 13.86
C SER A 21 14.70 -7.50 14.11
N VAL A 22 14.22 -8.53 14.82
CA VAL A 22 14.96 -9.79 15.03
C VAL A 22 15.24 -10.50 13.72
N VAL A 23 14.25 -10.55 12.82
CA VAL A 23 14.43 -11.15 11.49
C VAL A 23 15.48 -10.38 10.69
N ASN A 24 15.38 -9.05 10.62
CA ASN A 24 16.40 -8.25 9.92
C ASN A 24 17.81 -8.47 10.51
N LEU A 25 17.93 -8.57 11.84
CA LEU A 25 19.19 -8.87 12.51
C LEU A 25 19.75 -10.24 12.12
N SER A 26 18.90 -11.24 11.90
CA SER A 26 19.30 -12.62 11.59
C SER A 26 19.67 -12.85 10.12
N VAL A 27 19.05 -12.13 9.18
CA VAL A 27 19.25 -12.30 7.71
C VAL A 27 20.72 -12.29 7.26
N PRO A 28 21.59 -11.38 7.75
CA PRO A 28 23.02 -11.36 7.40
C PRO A 28 23.80 -12.62 7.76
N PHE A 29 23.29 -13.39 8.73
CA PHE A 29 23.94 -14.60 9.27
C PHE A 29 23.32 -15.89 8.74
N CYS A 30 22.18 -15.81 8.04
CA CYS A 30 21.50 -16.96 7.47
C CYS A 30 22.13 -17.42 6.16
N GLY A 31 22.26 -18.73 5.96
CA GLY A 31 22.58 -19.33 4.67
C GLY A 31 21.45 -19.14 3.65
N ALA A 32 21.78 -19.27 2.35
CA ALA A 32 20.84 -19.01 1.25
C ALA A 32 19.52 -19.78 1.37
N GLY A 33 19.54 -21.05 1.74
CA GLY A 33 18.34 -21.90 1.86
C GLY A 33 17.40 -21.48 3.00
N VAL A 34 17.94 -20.95 4.09
CA VAL A 34 17.15 -20.55 5.27
C VAL A 34 16.64 -19.12 5.14
N ARG A 35 17.33 -18.28 4.37
CA ARG A 35 17.01 -16.85 4.23
C ARG A 35 15.59 -16.60 3.74
N ASN A 36 15.11 -17.37 2.78
CA ASN A 36 13.75 -17.25 2.26
C ASN A 36 12.70 -17.55 3.34
N ALA A 37 12.90 -18.61 4.13
CA ALA A 37 12.00 -18.96 5.23
C ALA A 37 11.97 -17.86 6.32
N VAL A 38 13.13 -17.34 6.69
CA VAL A 38 13.25 -16.21 7.63
C VAL A 38 12.57 -14.96 7.09
N TRP A 39 12.66 -14.70 5.78
CA TRP A 39 11.98 -13.59 5.14
C TRP A 39 10.45 -13.76 5.09
N CYS A 40 9.94 -14.99 4.96
CA CYS A 40 8.51 -15.28 5.11
C CYS A 40 7.99 -14.93 6.52
N ILE A 41 8.79 -15.16 7.57
CA ILE A 41 8.45 -14.76 8.94
C ILE A 41 8.36 -13.23 9.03
N ASN A 42 9.27 -12.49 8.36
CA ASN A 42 9.19 -11.03 8.28
C ASN A 42 7.88 -10.56 7.65
N GLY A 43 7.51 -11.13 6.50
CA GLY A 43 6.24 -10.81 5.84
C GLY A 43 5.03 -11.08 6.73
N ALA A 44 5.02 -12.23 7.43
CA ALA A 44 3.97 -12.56 8.38
C ALA A 44 3.91 -11.56 9.55
N ALA A 45 5.05 -11.16 10.10
CA ALA A 45 5.12 -10.15 11.16
C ALA A 45 4.58 -8.79 10.69
N GLN A 46 4.97 -8.33 9.51
CA GLN A 46 4.50 -7.05 8.96
C GLN A 46 2.99 -7.01 8.72
N ALA A 47 2.35 -8.15 8.45
CA ALA A 47 0.89 -8.24 8.32
C ALA A 47 0.14 -7.84 9.61
N PHE A 48 0.82 -7.82 10.77
CA PHE A 48 0.26 -7.36 12.05
C PHE A 48 0.49 -5.87 12.35
N ILE A 49 0.89 -5.06 11.38
CA ILE A 49 1.08 -3.62 11.58
C ILE A 49 -0.16 -2.85 11.11
N TRP A 50 -0.56 -3.01 9.84
CA TRP A 50 -1.60 -2.18 9.24
C TRP A 50 -3.01 -2.39 9.84
N PRO A 51 -3.56 -3.60 9.98
CA PRO A 51 -4.92 -3.79 10.48
C PRO A 51 -5.13 -3.27 11.92
N PRO A 52 -4.18 -3.48 12.88
CA PRO A 52 -4.30 -2.87 14.19
C PRO A 52 -4.28 -1.34 14.16
N LEU A 53 -3.45 -0.71 13.31
CA LEU A 53 -3.41 0.75 13.16
C LEU A 53 -4.75 1.28 12.64
N VAL A 54 -5.30 0.66 11.60
CA VAL A 54 -6.61 1.03 11.03
C VAL A 54 -7.72 0.90 12.05
N ARG A 55 -7.68 -0.13 12.91
CA ARG A 55 -8.64 -0.31 14.01
C ARG A 55 -8.51 0.79 15.07
N MET A 56 -7.30 1.20 15.44
CA MET A 56 -7.07 2.22 16.47
C MET A 56 -7.58 3.61 16.05
N ILE A 57 -7.61 3.92 14.77
CA ILE A 57 -7.98 5.25 14.27
C ILE A 57 -9.40 5.67 14.74
N PRO A 58 -10.49 4.93 14.49
CA PRO A 58 -11.82 5.32 14.92
C PRO A 58 -12.02 5.19 16.45
N GLU A 59 -11.21 4.40 17.12
CA GLU A 59 -11.25 4.27 18.57
C GLU A 59 -10.65 5.49 19.29
N LEU A 60 -9.68 6.18 18.64
CA LEU A 60 -8.95 7.30 19.22
C LEU A 60 -9.41 8.67 18.70
N LEU A 61 -9.88 8.75 17.45
CA LEU A 61 -10.10 9.99 16.74
C LEU A 61 -11.55 10.15 16.29
N ASP A 62 -12.01 11.40 16.25
CA ASP A 62 -13.30 11.75 15.69
C ASP A 62 -13.32 11.59 14.18
N GLU A 63 -14.51 11.41 13.58
CA GLU A 63 -14.69 11.05 12.18
C GLU A 63 -13.95 12.00 11.21
N GLU A 64 -13.95 13.29 11.53
CA GLU A 64 -13.26 14.35 10.77
C GLU A 64 -11.74 14.11 10.65
N TYR A 65 -11.11 13.57 11.70
CA TYR A 65 -9.64 13.37 11.74
C TYR A 65 -9.19 12.00 11.26
N GLN A 66 -10.11 11.06 11.04
CA GLN A 66 -9.76 9.68 10.74
C GLN A 66 -9.04 9.51 9.40
N LEU A 67 -9.49 10.22 8.35
CA LEU A 67 -8.81 10.19 7.05
C LEU A 67 -7.44 10.85 7.14
N LYS A 68 -7.36 12.02 7.79
CA LYS A 68 -6.09 12.73 8.02
C LYS A 68 -5.06 11.85 8.71
N ALA A 69 -5.48 11.08 9.72
CA ALA A 69 -4.61 10.14 10.42
C ALA A 69 -4.12 9.01 9.50
N GLY A 70 -5.01 8.42 8.71
CA GLY A 70 -4.64 7.38 7.73
C GLY A 70 -3.65 7.90 6.69
N VAL A 71 -3.87 9.10 6.16
CA VAL A 71 -2.96 9.79 5.23
C VAL A 71 -1.58 9.98 5.87
N ARG A 72 -1.51 10.53 7.08
CA ARG A 72 -0.23 10.78 7.78
C ARG A 72 0.53 9.50 8.12
N ILE A 73 -0.17 8.44 8.51
CA ILE A 73 0.46 7.12 8.73
C ILE A 73 1.07 6.60 7.42
N SER A 74 0.35 6.74 6.30
CA SER A 74 0.85 6.34 4.98
C SER A 74 2.07 7.16 4.54
N TRP A 75 2.15 8.45 4.87
CA TRP A 75 3.34 9.26 4.63
C TRP A 75 4.60 8.67 5.28
N GLY A 76 4.47 8.15 6.52
CA GLY A 76 5.58 7.49 7.20
C GLY A 76 6.16 6.33 6.39
N GLY A 77 5.31 5.53 5.74
CA GLY A 77 5.75 4.45 4.85
C GLY A 77 6.51 4.96 3.62
N HIS A 78 6.02 6.03 2.97
CA HIS A 78 6.69 6.61 1.79
C HIS A 78 8.00 7.30 2.14
N PHE A 79 8.07 8.04 3.25
CA PHE A 79 9.33 8.60 3.75
C PHE A 79 10.34 7.51 4.10
N GLY A 80 9.87 6.40 4.70
CA GLY A 80 10.71 5.23 4.95
C GLY A 80 11.29 4.64 3.68
N ASN A 81 10.49 4.47 2.63
CA ASN A 81 10.95 3.99 1.34
C ASN A 81 11.99 4.93 0.71
N ILE A 82 11.73 6.23 0.69
CA ILE A 82 12.69 7.23 0.18
C ILE A 82 14.00 7.16 0.98
N ALA A 83 13.92 7.09 2.31
CA ALA A 83 15.09 6.98 3.17
C ALA A 83 15.92 5.73 2.86
N VAL A 84 15.27 4.58 2.63
CA VAL A 84 15.96 3.34 2.25
C VAL A 84 16.67 3.51 0.91
N TYR A 85 16.01 4.07 -0.11
CA TYR A 85 16.65 4.30 -1.43
C TYR A 85 17.87 5.22 -1.34
N LEU A 86 17.88 6.22 -0.46
CA LEU A 86 18.98 7.13 -0.27
C LEU A 86 20.12 6.54 0.59
N ILE A 87 19.75 5.81 1.64
CA ILE A 87 20.69 5.31 2.65
C ILE A 87 21.32 3.98 2.24
N ALA A 88 20.57 3.08 1.60
CA ALA A 88 21.06 1.74 1.26
C ALA A 88 22.32 1.75 0.37
N PRO A 89 22.43 2.55 -0.70
CA PRO A 89 23.64 2.60 -1.51
C PRO A 89 24.88 3.00 -0.71
N LEU A 90 24.72 3.93 0.23
CA LEU A 90 25.82 4.38 1.10
C LEU A 90 26.31 3.25 2.00
N PHE A 91 25.40 2.56 2.68
CA PHE A 91 25.72 1.43 3.56
C PHE A 91 26.35 0.27 2.79
N ILE A 92 25.83 -0.03 1.59
CA ILE A 92 26.34 -1.10 0.74
C ILE A 92 27.78 -0.80 0.31
N ARG A 93 28.08 0.45 -0.07
CA ARG A 93 29.43 0.87 -0.46
C ARG A 93 30.43 0.84 0.70
N LEU A 94 30.01 1.23 1.91
CA LEU A 94 30.89 1.32 3.08
C LEU A 94 31.14 -0.03 3.74
N SER A 95 30.14 -0.90 3.83
CA SER A 95 30.18 -2.10 4.68
C SER A 95 29.50 -3.32 4.07
N GLY A 96 29.13 -3.27 2.79
CA GLY A 96 28.46 -4.33 2.07
C GLY A 96 26.95 -4.46 2.41
N TRP A 97 26.25 -5.32 1.67
CA TRP A 97 24.78 -5.46 1.75
C TRP A 97 24.25 -5.85 3.14
N LYS A 98 25.07 -6.52 3.97
CA LYS A 98 24.67 -6.93 5.32
C LYS A 98 24.40 -5.75 6.24
N SER A 99 25.10 -4.65 6.04
CA SER A 99 25.02 -3.46 6.89
C SER A 99 23.64 -2.80 6.88
N ILE A 100 22.92 -2.82 5.73
CA ILE A 100 21.59 -2.24 5.64
C ILE A 100 20.56 -3.03 6.49
N PHE A 101 20.71 -4.36 6.55
CA PHE A 101 19.85 -5.20 7.39
C PHE A 101 20.10 -4.94 8.89
N LEU A 102 21.37 -4.80 9.28
CA LEU A 102 21.74 -4.45 10.65
C LEU A 102 21.19 -3.07 11.02
N PHE A 103 21.38 -2.07 10.16
CA PHE A 103 20.81 -0.74 10.37
C PHE A 103 19.28 -0.79 10.51
N SER A 104 18.58 -1.52 9.63
CA SER A 104 17.14 -1.69 9.68
C SER A 104 16.68 -2.39 10.98
N ALA A 105 17.44 -3.37 11.46
CA ALA A 105 17.16 -4.04 12.72
C ALA A 105 17.23 -3.08 13.91
N PHE A 106 18.30 -2.30 14.01
CA PHE A 106 18.47 -1.31 15.09
C PHE A 106 17.40 -0.20 15.02
N ALA A 107 17.12 0.34 13.83
CA ALA A 107 16.06 1.30 13.62
C ALA A 107 14.69 0.74 14.05
N GLY A 108 14.42 -0.54 13.73
CA GLY A 108 13.20 -1.23 14.11
C GLY A 108 13.08 -1.41 15.64
N PHE A 109 14.15 -1.78 16.34
CA PHE A 109 14.15 -1.86 17.81
C PHE A 109 13.92 -0.51 18.47
N ILE A 110 14.55 0.55 17.97
CA ILE A 110 14.34 1.91 18.47
C ILE A 110 12.88 2.31 18.25
N THR A 111 12.32 2.05 17.07
CA THR A 111 10.91 2.33 16.75
C THR A 111 9.97 1.54 17.66
N ALA A 112 10.26 0.27 17.94
CA ALA A 112 9.48 -0.56 18.85
C ALA A 112 9.52 -0.01 20.28
N ALA A 113 10.68 0.45 20.76
CA ALA A 113 10.84 1.06 22.07
C ALA A 113 10.05 2.37 22.18
N ILE A 114 10.17 3.26 21.19
CA ILE A 114 9.40 4.51 21.11
C ILE A 114 7.90 4.20 21.10
N TRP A 115 7.47 3.23 20.29
CA TRP A 115 6.06 2.80 20.23
C TRP A 115 5.55 2.33 21.58
N LEU A 116 6.30 1.50 22.30
CA LEU A 116 5.91 1.00 23.61
C LEU A 116 5.79 2.12 24.64
N VAL A 117 6.69 3.09 24.62
CA VAL A 117 6.66 4.26 25.54
C VAL A 117 5.45 5.15 25.23
N LEU A 118 5.24 5.49 23.95
CA LEU A 118 4.18 6.43 23.55
C LEU A 118 2.79 5.79 23.52
N CYS A 119 2.69 4.55 23.06
CA CYS A 119 1.42 3.86 22.81
C CYS A 119 1.08 2.78 23.82
N GLY A 120 1.97 2.44 24.73
CA GLY A 120 1.75 1.40 25.76
C GLY A 120 0.55 1.71 26.67
N GLY A 121 0.33 2.99 27.01
CA GLY A 121 -0.80 3.45 27.80
C GLY A 121 -2.13 3.63 27.04
N LEU A 122 -2.11 3.61 25.71
CA LEU A 122 -3.32 3.83 24.90
C LEU A 122 -4.38 2.72 25.05
N ASN A 123 -3.95 1.51 25.36
CA ASN A 123 -4.89 0.38 25.53
C ASN A 123 -5.93 0.60 26.65
N THR A 124 -5.58 1.33 27.70
CA THR A 124 -6.50 1.66 28.80
C THR A 124 -7.54 2.69 28.36
N ARG A 125 -7.13 3.62 27.52
CA ARG A 125 -8.04 4.65 26.95
C ARG A 125 -8.97 4.06 25.88
N LEU A 126 -8.52 3.10 25.10
CA LEU A 126 -9.30 2.41 24.07
C LEU A 126 -10.46 1.64 24.70
N ASN A 127 -10.23 0.89 25.77
CA ASN A 127 -11.26 0.14 26.49
C ASN A 127 -12.32 1.06 27.11
N ALA A 128 -11.96 2.25 27.58
CA ALA A 128 -12.89 3.21 28.17
C ALA A 128 -13.79 3.89 27.11
N LYS A 129 -13.24 4.21 25.93
CA LYS A 129 -14.00 4.85 24.83
C LYS A 129 -14.85 3.87 24.00
N SER A 130 -14.43 2.62 23.87
CA SER A 130 -15.17 1.58 23.14
C SER A 130 -16.59 1.38 23.70
N ASN A 131 -16.76 1.46 25.01
CA ASN A 131 -18.07 1.35 25.68
C ASN A 131 -19.01 2.54 25.40
N VAL A 132 -18.47 3.70 25.03
CA VAL A 132 -19.25 4.92 24.78
C VAL A 132 -19.59 5.09 23.29
N ARG A 133 -18.72 4.66 22.39
CA ARG A 133 -18.82 4.88 20.93
C ARG A 133 -19.58 3.79 20.14
N ALA A 134 -20.03 2.73 20.79
CA ALA A 134 -20.79 1.65 20.15
C ALA A 134 -22.11 2.11 19.44
N LYS A 135 -22.44 3.41 19.44
CA LYS A 135 -23.71 3.96 18.94
C LYS A 135 -23.63 4.86 17.71
N SER A 136 -22.48 5.14 17.13
CA SER A 136 -22.41 6.13 16.04
C SER A 136 -21.60 5.63 14.84
N GLY A 137 -22.28 5.07 13.89
CA GLY A 137 -21.81 4.79 12.55
C GLY A 137 -22.90 4.03 11.79
N LYS A 138 -23.62 4.66 10.86
CA LYS A 138 -24.50 3.96 9.92
C LYS A 138 -23.61 3.04 9.10
N ALA A 139 -23.58 1.74 9.43
CA ALA A 139 -22.90 0.74 8.63
C ALA A 139 -23.51 0.76 7.22
N VAL A 140 -22.67 0.89 6.21
CA VAL A 140 -23.10 0.72 4.82
C VAL A 140 -23.47 -0.74 4.63
N ASN A 141 -24.73 -1.02 4.30
CA ASN A 141 -25.17 -2.37 3.97
C ASN A 141 -24.45 -2.80 2.66
N CYS A 142 -23.35 -3.51 2.81
CA CYS A 142 -22.60 -4.07 1.69
C CYS A 142 -23.18 -5.44 1.34
N THR A 143 -23.77 -5.57 0.15
CA THR A 143 -24.20 -6.89 -0.34
C THR A 143 -23.00 -7.78 -0.60
N ALA A 144 -23.16 -9.10 -0.54
CA ALA A 144 -22.08 -10.04 -0.84
C ALA A 144 -21.46 -9.80 -2.24
N ALA A 145 -22.27 -9.45 -3.22
CA ALA A 145 -21.80 -9.11 -4.56
C ALA A 145 -20.93 -7.84 -4.56
N ALA A 146 -21.36 -6.78 -3.85
CA ALA A 146 -20.56 -5.56 -3.73
C ALA A 146 -19.22 -5.83 -3.04
N PHE A 147 -19.20 -6.70 -2.02
CA PHE A 147 -17.97 -7.09 -1.33
C PHE A 147 -16.97 -7.80 -2.27
N VAL A 148 -17.46 -8.72 -3.12
CA VAL A 148 -16.62 -9.39 -4.13
C VAL A 148 -16.04 -8.38 -5.14
N PHE A 149 -16.85 -7.45 -5.64
CA PHE A 149 -16.37 -6.39 -6.55
C PHE A 149 -15.35 -5.46 -5.88
N ILE A 150 -15.52 -5.15 -4.58
CA ILE A 150 -14.54 -4.38 -3.82
C ILE A 150 -13.21 -5.14 -3.75
N ILE A 151 -13.22 -6.45 -3.43
CA ILE A 151 -12.00 -7.27 -3.40
C ILE A 151 -11.34 -7.32 -4.77
N ALA A 152 -12.10 -7.48 -5.86
CA ALA A 152 -11.57 -7.46 -7.21
C ALA A 152 -10.89 -6.12 -7.54
N ALA A 153 -11.52 -4.99 -7.21
CA ALA A 153 -10.92 -3.66 -7.36
C ALA A 153 -9.63 -3.50 -6.56
N ILE A 154 -9.58 -4.05 -5.34
CA ILE A 154 -8.38 -4.02 -4.48
C ILE A 154 -7.24 -4.85 -5.08
N ILE A 155 -7.53 -6.04 -5.61
CA ILE A 155 -6.54 -6.89 -6.28
C ILE A 155 -5.96 -6.16 -7.50
N ILE A 156 -6.81 -5.56 -8.34
CA ILE A 156 -6.39 -4.77 -9.50
C ILE A 156 -5.51 -3.59 -9.07
N GLN A 157 -5.94 -2.86 -8.04
CA GLN A 157 -5.18 -1.75 -7.48
C GLN A 157 -3.80 -2.19 -6.99
N GLY A 158 -3.71 -3.30 -6.25
CA GLY A 158 -2.44 -3.86 -5.78
C GLY A 158 -1.54 -4.29 -6.92
N SER A 159 -2.11 -4.93 -7.96
CA SER A 159 -1.40 -5.35 -9.16
C SER A 159 -0.78 -4.17 -9.91
N LEU A 160 -1.54 -3.10 -10.14
CA LEU A 160 -1.03 -1.91 -10.82
C LEU A 160 -0.02 -1.15 -9.97
N ARG A 161 -0.28 -0.99 -8.66
CA ARG A 161 0.60 -0.26 -7.76
C ARG A 161 2.00 -0.86 -7.72
N ASP A 162 2.08 -2.13 -7.35
CA ASP A 162 3.37 -2.79 -7.07
C ASP A 162 3.98 -3.36 -8.34
N GLY A 163 3.17 -3.89 -9.26
CA GLY A 163 3.65 -4.43 -10.52
C GLY A 163 4.29 -3.36 -11.42
N VAL A 164 3.62 -2.20 -11.60
CA VAL A 164 4.22 -1.10 -12.38
C VAL A 164 5.47 -0.55 -11.70
N THR A 165 5.45 -0.38 -10.38
CA THR A 165 6.62 0.10 -9.62
C THR A 165 7.81 -0.85 -9.77
N THR A 166 7.57 -2.16 -9.73
CA THR A 166 8.62 -3.18 -9.81
C THR A 166 9.24 -3.24 -11.21
N TRP A 167 8.42 -3.17 -12.26
CA TRP A 167 8.89 -3.40 -13.62
C TRP A 167 9.23 -2.13 -14.40
N MET A 168 8.90 -0.95 -13.88
CA MET A 168 9.20 0.32 -14.55
C MET A 168 10.69 0.57 -14.80
N PRO A 169 11.62 0.26 -13.87
CA PRO A 169 13.05 0.40 -14.15
C PRO A 169 13.50 -0.46 -15.33
N SER A 170 13.02 -1.71 -15.44
CA SER A 170 13.34 -2.60 -16.57
C SER A 170 12.73 -2.08 -17.87
N TYR A 171 11.48 -1.63 -17.83
CA TYR A 171 10.82 -1.01 -18.98
C TYR A 171 11.60 0.18 -19.53
N ILE A 172 12.06 1.07 -18.65
CA ILE A 172 12.85 2.26 -19.03
C ILE A 172 14.22 1.84 -19.57
N SER A 173 14.91 0.90 -18.89
CA SER A 173 16.23 0.42 -19.31
C SER A 173 16.18 -0.19 -20.71
N GLU A 174 15.23 -1.07 -20.97
CA GLU A 174 15.14 -1.80 -22.24
C GLU A 174 14.57 -0.93 -23.37
N THR A 175 13.56 -0.11 -23.08
CA THR A 175 12.91 0.74 -24.12
C THR A 175 13.84 1.85 -24.60
N PHE A 176 14.67 2.42 -23.70
CA PHE A 176 15.52 3.57 -24.03
C PHE A 176 17.02 3.22 -24.06
N SER A 177 17.38 1.95 -23.87
CA SER A 177 18.78 1.48 -23.79
C SER A 177 19.61 2.27 -22.78
N LEU A 178 18.99 2.64 -21.65
CA LEU A 178 19.64 3.39 -20.57
C LEU A 178 20.34 2.44 -19.59
N GLY A 179 21.47 2.89 -19.04
CA GLY A 179 22.17 2.14 -17.99
C GLY A 179 21.31 1.92 -16.74
N SER A 180 21.64 0.87 -15.99
CA SER A 180 20.92 0.47 -14.79
C SER A 180 20.77 1.60 -13.76
N ASP A 181 21.80 2.44 -13.62
CA ASP A 181 21.83 3.51 -12.61
C ASP A 181 20.75 4.59 -12.87
N ILE A 182 20.61 5.00 -14.14
CA ILE A 182 19.58 5.98 -14.55
C ILE A 182 18.19 5.37 -14.44
N SER A 183 18.05 4.10 -14.79
CA SER A 183 16.78 3.39 -14.73
C SER A 183 16.29 3.22 -13.31
N VAL A 184 17.17 2.89 -12.36
CA VAL A 184 16.84 2.81 -10.93
C VAL A 184 16.46 4.18 -10.38
N LEU A 185 17.13 5.26 -10.81
CA LEU A 185 16.80 6.63 -10.38
C LEU A 185 15.38 7.02 -10.81
N SER A 186 14.87 6.50 -11.93
CA SER A 186 13.48 6.70 -12.33
C SER A 186 12.47 6.19 -11.28
N GLY A 187 12.84 5.15 -10.54
CA GLY A 187 12.03 4.59 -9.45
C GLY A 187 11.82 5.56 -8.27
N VAL A 188 12.70 6.54 -8.07
CA VAL A 188 12.56 7.55 -6.99
C VAL A 188 11.41 8.53 -7.26
N VAL A 189 11.06 8.77 -8.51
CA VAL A 189 9.98 9.70 -8.89
C VAL A 189 8.61 9.17 -8.46
N MET A 190 8.40 7.86 -8.53
CA MET A 190 7.11 7.23 -8.20
C MET A 190 6.66 7.45 -6.75
N PRO A 191 7.51 7.27 -5.71
CA PRO A 191 7.14 7.59 -4.33
C PRO A 191 6.75 9.05 -4.10
N ILE A 192 7.34 9.99 -4.85
CA ILE A 192 6.97 11.41 -4.77
C ILE A 192 5.53 11.60 -5.27
N PHE A 193 5.19 11.02 -6.42
CA PHE A 193 3.81 11.07 -6.93
C PHE A 193 2.84 10.31 -6.03
N ALA A 194 3.24 9.19 -5.46
CA ALA A 194 2.45 8.47 -4.47
C ALA A 194 2.12 9.36 -3.28
N PHE A 195 3.10 10.09 -2.74
CA PHE A 195 2.91 11.06 -1.66
C PHE A 195 1.92 12.16 -2.06
N LEU A 196 2.08 12.76 -3.23
CA LEU A 196 1.20 13.82 -3.73
C LEU A 196 -0.25 13.33 -3.91
N CYS A 197 -0.43 12.12 -4.47
CA CYS A 197 -1.76 11.55 -4.66
C CYS A 197 -2.42 11.19 -3.32
N ILE A 198 -1.68 10.64 -2.37
CA ILE A 198 -2.19 10.36 -1.02
C ILE A 198 -2.60 11.67 -0.33
N TRP A 199 -1.80 12.72 -0.43
CA TRP A 199 -2.14 14.03 0.10
C TRP A 199 -3.39 14.60 -0.58
N GLY A 200 -3.45 14.54 -1.92
CA GLY A 200 -4.61 14.96 -2.70
C GLY A 200 -5.88 14.16 -2.40
N THR A 201 -5.75 12.92 -1.93
CA THR A 201 -6.90 12.09 -1.55
C THR A 201 -7.72 12.70 -0.42
N GLU A 202 -7.08 13.42 0.50
CA GLU A 202 -7.78 14.12 1.58
C GLU A 202 -8.73 15.19 1.00
N TYR A 203 -8.24 16.03 0.10
CA TYR A 203 -9.05 17.08 -0.53
C TYR A 203 -10.16 16.49 -1.41
N LEU A 204 -9.83 15.47 -2.20
CA LEU A 204 -10.79 14.80 -3.07
C LEU A 204 -11.93 14.17 -2.26
N TYR A 205 -11.60 13.48 -1.18
CA TYR A 205 -12.61 12.81 -0.34
C TYR A 205 -13.49 13.82 0.40
N TYR A 206 -12.94 14.90 0.96
CA TYR A 206 -13.75 15.92 1.63
C TYR A 206 -14.68 16.67 0.67
N GLY A 207 -14.28 16.83 -0.59
CA GLY A 207 -15.14 17.41 -1.62
C GLY A 207 -16.29 16.50 -2.05
N ILE A 208 -16.01 15.18 -2.20
CA ILE A 208 -16.98 14.23 -2.78
C ILE A 208 -17.73 13.42 -1.70
N LYS A 209 -17.10 13.11 -0.57
CA LYS A 209 -17.63 12.33 0.56
C LYS A 209 -18.12 10.92 0.18
N ASP A 210 -17.61 10.36 -0.91
CA ASP A 210 -17.97 9.03 -1.43
C ASP A 210 -16.70 8.32 -1.88
N VAL A 211 -16.35 7.22 -1.19
CA VAL A 211 -15.13 6.43 -1.44
C VAL A 211 -15.14 5.86 -2.87
N GLN A 212 -16.28 5.34 -3.34
CA GLN A 212 -16.34 4.69 -4.65
C GLN A 212 -16.18 5.70 -5.80
N LYS A 213 -16.74 6.91 -5.66
CA LYS A 213 -16.54 7.98 -6.64
C LYS A 213 -15.09 8.47 -6.67
N CYS A 214 -14.45 8.60 -5.50
CA CYS A 214 -13.03 8.93 -5.45
C CYS A 214 -12.16 7.85 -6.10
N CYS A 215 -12.44 6.57 -5.85
CA CYS A 215 -11.76 5.46 -6.52
C CYS A 215 -11.98 5.49 -8.03
N LEU A 216 -13.21 5.79 -8.49
CA LEU A 216 -13.52 5.94 -9.91
C LEU A 216 -12.66 7.03 -10.59
N ILE A 217 -12.51 8.19 -9.95
CA ILE A 217 -11.67 9.28 -10.46
C ILE A 217 -10.21 8.83 -10.57
N TYR A 218 -9.67 8.18 -9.55
CA TYR A 218 -8.29 7.69 -9.58
C TYR A 218 -8.07 6.57 -10.59
N PHE A 219 -9.00 5.61 -10.74
CA PHE A 219 -8.88 4.60 -11.80
C PHE A 219 -8.98 5.21 -13.19
N SER A 220 -9.82 6.25 -13.38
CA SER A 220 -9.89 6.98 -14.65
C SER A 220 -8.61 7.75 -14.96
N ALA A 221 -8.00 8.39 -13.95
CA ALA A 221 -6.71 9.04 -14.09
C ALA A 221 -5.59 8.03 -14.42
N ALA A 222 -5.61 6.87 -13.77
CA ALA A 222 -4.67 5.80 -14.04
C ALA A 222 -4.83 5.23 -15.46
N LEU A 223 -6.06 5.06 -15.93
CA LEU A 223 -6.33 4.62 -17.31
C LEU A 223 -5.83 5.65 -18.33
N ALA A 224 -6.11 6.94 -18.12
CA ALA A 224 -5.61 7.99 -18.99
C ALA A 224 -4.07 8.01 -19.01
N ALA A 225 -3.43 7.88 -17.85
CA ALA A 225 -1.98 7.82 -17.74
C ALA A 225 -1.41 6.57 -18.45
N ALA A 226 -2.02 5.39 -18.27
CA ALA A 226 -1.60 4.16 -18.94
C ALA A 226 -1.69 4.27 -20.46
N LEU A 227 -2.79 4.85 -20.99
CA LEU A 227 -2.96 5.09 -22.43
C LEU A 227 -1.96 6.10 -23.00
N LEU A 228 -1.43 7.01 -22.18
CA LEU A 228 -0.40 7.97 -22.58
C LEU A 228 1.01 7.37 -22.62
N ILE A 229 1.29 6.26 -21.90
CA ILE A 229 2.63 5.65 -21.84
C ILE A 229 3.22 5.36 -23.24
N PRO A 230 2.49 4.74 -24.20
CA PRO A 230 3.06 4.44 -25.51
C PRO A 230 3.40 5.71 -26.33
N ALA A 231 2.61 6.77 -26.19
CA ALA A 231 2.90 8.06 -26.82
C ALA A 231 4.09 8.75 -26.14
N ALA A 232 4.13 8.74 -24.82
CA ALA A 232 5.23 9.27 -24.02
C ALA A 232 6.56 8.56 -24.32
N ALA A 233 6.53 7.25 -24.56
CA ALA A 233 7.71 6.47 -24.91
C ALA A 233 8.36 6.91 -26.24
N LYS A 234 7.57 7.48 -27.16
CA LYS A 234 8.11 8.05 -28.42
C LYS A 234 8.78 9.41 -28.21
N THR A 235 8.47 10.10 -27.12
CA THR A 235 9.04 11.42 -26.82
C THR A 235 10.27 11.38 -25.92
N GLY A 236 10.31 10.41 -24.99
CA GLY A 236 11.48 10.20 -24.14
C GLY A 236 11.17 9.61 -22.77
N PRO A 237 12.23 9.23 -22.02
CA PRO A 237 12.08 8.52 -20.76
C PRO A 237 11.41 9.37 -19.66
N ALA A 238 11.68 10.66 -19.61
CA ALA A 238 11.15 11.53 -18.56
C ALA A 238 9.61 11.59 -18.58
N LEU A 239 9.00 11.77 -19.76
CA LEU A 239 7.55 11.82 -19.89
C LEU A 239 6.90 10.46 -19.64
N THR A 240 7.59 9.38 -20.00
CA THR A 240 7.16 8.00 -19.73
C THR A 240 7.13 7.72 -18.23
N VAL A 241 8.19 8.09 -17.50
CA VAL A 241 8.25 7.97 -16.03
C VAL A 241 7.17 8.82 -15.37
N LEU A 242 6.93 10.03 -15.89
CA LEU A 242 5.87 10.90 -15.37
C LEU A 242 4.49 10.26 -15.52
N ALA A 243 4.15 9.73 -16.70
CA ALA A 243 2.88 9.05 -16.93
C ALA A 243 2.72 7.83 -16.01
N ALA A 244 3.75 6.99 -15.89
CA ALA A 244 3.73 5.85 -14.98
C ALA A 244 3.61 6.28 -13.51
N SER A 245 4.23 7.40 -13.12
CA SER A 245 4.13 7.93 -11.77
C SER A 245 2.72 8.43 -11.43
N VAL A 246 2.00 9.00 -12.39
CA VAL A 246 0.57 9.35 -12.24
C VAL A 246 -0.27 8.10 -12.05
N LEU A 247 -0.01 7.04 -12.83
CA LEU A 247 -0.70 5.75 -12.68
C LEU A 247 -0.48 5.18 -11.26
N VAL A 248 0.79 5.01 -10.86
CA VAL A 248 1.15 4.44 -9.55
C VAL A 248 0.66 5.33 -8.40
N GLY A 249 0.80 6.64 -8.52
CA GLY A 249 0.30 7.60 -7.54
C GLY A 249 -1.21 7.49 -7.34
N SER A 250 -1.98 7.37 -8.44
CA SER A 250 -3.42 7.12 -8.39
C SER A 250 -3.77 5.84 -7.62
N MET A 251 -3.00 4.77 -7.82
CA MET A 251 -3.19 3.51 -7.09
C MET A 251 -2.90 3.67 -5.59
N HIS A 252 -1.96 4.51 -5.20
CA HIS A 252 -1.72 4.82 -3.79
C HIS A 252 -2.86 5.63 -3.17
N GLY A 253 -3.48 6.56 -3.92
CA GLY A 253 -4.70 7.26 -3.51
C GLY A 253 -5.87 6.30 -3.27
N ILE A 254 -6.09 5.35 -4.18
CA ILE A 254 -7.11 4.29 -4.00
C ILE A 254 -6.78 3.42 -2.79
N ASN A 255 -5.51 3.06 -2.59
CA ASN A 255 -5.10 2.19 -1.50
C ASN A 255 -5.55 2.74 -0.13
N ILE A 256 -5.31 4.03 0.14
CA ILE A 256 -5.71 4.63 1.42
C ILE A 256 -7.24 4.64 1.59
N LEU A 257 -7.99 4.88 0.53
CA LEU A 257 -9.44 4.85 0.54
C LEU A 257 -9.98 3.43 0.83
N GLN A 258 -9.45 2.42 0.15
CA GLN A 258 -9.93 1.05 0.24
C GLN A 258 -9.44 0.32 1.49
N THR A 259 -8.19 0.50 1.92
CA THR A 259 -7.63 -0.24 3.05
C THR A 259 -7.78 0.46 4.39
N CYS A 260 -8.02 1.77 4.41
CA CYS A 260 -8.15 2.56 5.62
C CYS A 260 -9.59 3.06 5.84
N MET A 261 -10.23 3.69 4.85
CA MET A 261 -11.55 4.28 5.02
C MET A 261 -12.70 3.26 4.90
N LEU A 262 -12.65 2.43 3.87
CA LEU A 262 -13.74 1.50 3.56
C LEU A 262 -14.00 0.45 4.65
N PRO A 263 -12.98 -0.14 5.33
CA PRO A 263 -13.21 -1.06 6.45
C PRO A 263 -14.03 -0.46 7.59
N ARG A 264 -13.88 0.85 7.82
CA ARG A 264 -14.63 1.59 8.86
C ARG A 264 -16.08 1.86 8.47
N GLN A 265 -16.36 1.97 7.17
CA GLN A 265 -17.72 2.17 6.67
C GLN A 265 -18.51 0.87 6.57
N ILE A 266 -17.84 -0.26 6.26
CA ILE A 266 -18.49 -1.57 6.09
C ILE A 266 -18.46 -2.37 7.40
N GLY A 267 -17.40 -2.25 8.19
CA GLY A 267 -17.22 -3.01 9.42
C GLY A 267 -18.09 -2.49 10.56
N ASN A 268 -18.83 -3.39 11.22
CA ASN A 268 -19.28 -3.12 12.57
C ASN A 268 -18.02 -2.94 13.46
N ASN A 269 -18.14 -2.14 14.54
CA ASN A 269 -17.00 -1.79 15.42
C ASN A 269 -16.12 -2.98 15.84
N ASN A 270 -16.65 -4.22 15.85
CA ASN A 270 -15.93 -5.44 16.23
C ASN A 270 -15.23 -6.18 15.07
N ARG A 271 -15.33 -5.70 13.81
CA ARG A 271 -14.77 -6.39 12.62
C ARG A 271 -13.93 -5.49 11.71
N ILE A 272 -13.60 -4.29 12.14
CA ILE A 272 -12.80 -3.33 11.34
C ILE A 272 -11.43 -3.93 11.01
N GLY A 273 -10.77 -4.53 12.00
CA GLY A 273 -9.46 -5.16 11.83
C GLY A 273 -9.52 -6.36 10.89
N LEU A 274 -10.56 -7.19 10.98
CA LEU A 274 -10.76 -8.33 10.08
C LEU A 274 -10.92 -7.86 8.62
N ILE A 275 -11.80 -6.89 8.37
CA ILE A 275 -12.05 -6.37 7.02
C ILE A 275 -10.81 -5.68 6.48
N SER A 276 -10.14 -4.85 7.29
CA SER A 276 -8.86 -4.22 6.90
C SER A 276 -7.79 -5.27 6.59
N GLY A 277 -7.73 -6.36 7.35
CA GLY A 277 -6.82 -7.47 7.08
C GLY A 277 -7.11 -8.20 5.76
N ILE A 278 -8.39 -8.46 5.46
CA ILE A 278 -8.82 -9.05 4.19
C ILE A 278 -8.44 -8.12 3.02
N PHE A 279 -8.76 -6.84 3.13
CA PHE A 279 -8.45 -5.86 2.07
C PHE A 279 -6.95 -5.71 1.86
N ASN A 280 -6.18 -5.58 2.93
CA ASN A 280 -4.72 -5.49 2.82
C ASN A 280 -4.11 -6.79 2.25
N GLY A 281 -4.61 -7.96 2.64
CA GLY A 281 -4.23 -9.25 2.05
C GLY A 281 -4.53 -9.32 0.55
N SER A 282 -5.70 -8.81 0.13
CA SER A 282 -6.09 -8.75 -1.28
C SER A 282 -5.16 -7.84 -2.11
N VAL A 283 -4.67 -6.73 -1.54
CA VAL A 283 -3.64 -5.90 -2.17
C VAL A 283 -2.37 -6.72 -2.46
N TYR A 284 -1.88 -7.48 -1.48
CA TYR A 284 -0.68 -8.29 -1.64
C TYR A 284 -0.86 -9.49 -2.58
N ILE A 285 -2.07 -10.06 -2.67
CA ILE A 285 -2.40 -11.05 -3.70
C ILE A 285 -2.23 -10.42 -5.08
N GLY A 286 -2.78 -9.24 -5.30
CA GLY A 286 -2.61 -8.49 -6.54
C GLY A 286 -1.14 -8.20 -6.85
N SER A 287 -0.38 -7.75 -5.86
CA SER A 287 1.07 -7.50 -5.96
C SER A 287 1.84 -8.75 -6.39
N ALA A 288 1.60 -9.89 -5.74
CA ALA A 288 2.27 -11.15 -6.04
C ALA A 288 1.95 -11.64 -7.46
N LEU A 289 0.66 -11.58 -7.85
CA LEU A 289 0.23 -11.99 -9.19
C LEU A 289 0.85 -11.09 -10.27
N SER A 290 0.93 -9.78 -10.05
CA SER A 290 1.47 -8.85 -11.05
C SER A 290 2.98 -8.92 -11.16
N THR A 291 3.70 -9.17 -10.07
CA THR A 291 5.16 -9.28 -10.10
C THR A 291 5.60 -10.41 -11.03
N TYR A 292 4.95 -11.57 -10.95
CA TYR A 292 5.22 -12.68 -11.86
C TYR A 292 4.53 -12.53 -13.22
N GLY A 293 3.24 -12.12 -13.19
CA GLY A 293 2.41 -12.04 -14.40
C GLY A 293 2.91 -11.02 -15.42
N PHE A 294 3.38 -9.85 -14.97
CA PHE A 294 3.89 -8.82 -15.87
C PHE A 294 5.25 -9.23 -16.47
N ALA A 295 6.08 -9.99 -15.74
CA ALA A 295 7.28 -10.59 -16.30
C ALA A 295 6.94 -11.53 -17.45
N LEU A 296 6.01 -12.49 -17.22
CA LEU A 296 5.59 -13.41 -18.27
C LEU A 296 5.01 -12.69 -19.49
N VAL A 297 4.21 -11.66 -19.29
CA VAL A 297 3.66 -10.87 -20.40
C VAL A 297 4.76 -10.14 -21.15
N SER A 298 5.75 -9.57 -20.45
CA SER A 298 6.86 -8.88 -21.10
C SER A 298 7.74 -9.85 -21.90
N ASP A 299 7.96 -11.07 -21.41
CA ASP A 299 8.77 -12.08 -22.09
C ASP A 299 8.07 -12.59 -23.37
N ILE A 300 6.73 -12.73 -23.37
CA ILE A 300 5.96 -13.29 -24.49
C ILE A 300 5.56 -12.21 -25.50
N PHE A 301 5.06 -11.07 -25.04
CA PHE A 301 4.43 -10.02 -25.86
C PHE A 301 5.23 -8.71 -25.86
N GLY A 302 6.36 -8.66 -25.19
CA GLY A 302 7.17 -7.46 -25.01
C GLY A 302 6.48 -6.40 -24.15
N TRP A 303 7.14 -5.26 -24.01
CA TRP A 303 6.66 -4.16 -23.18
C TRP A 303 5.36 -3.53 -23.68
N ASN A 304 5.09 -3.55 -24.99
CA ASN A 304 3.83 -3.07 -25.53
C ASN A 304 2.65 -3.91 -25.02
N GLY A 305 2.82 -5.22 -24.96
CA GLY A 305 1.83 -6.14 -24.36
C GLY A 305 1.62 -5.86 -22.88
N THR A 306 2.69 -5.62 -22.14
CA THR A 306 2.61 -5.28 -20.71
C THR A 306 1.84 -3.98 -20.46
N VAL A 307 2.09 -2.93 -21.25
CA VAL A 307 1.36 -1.67 -21.14
C VAL A 307 -0.13 -1.85 -21.49
N LEU A 308 -0.46 -2.69 -22.48
CA LEU A 308 -1.86 -3.04 -22.77
C LEU A 308 -2.55 -3.72 -21.57
N VAL A 309 -1.85 -4.60 -20.85
CA VAL A 309 -2.39 -5.20 -19.62
C VAL A 309 -2.60 -4.13 -18.54
N TRP A 310 -1.70 -3.16 -18.38
CA TRP A 310 -1.92 -2.03 -17.45
C TRP A 310 -3.14 -1.21 -17.81
N CYS A 311 -3.37 -0.94 -19.12
CA CYS A 311 -4.58 -0.29 -19.61
C CYS A 311 -5.83 -1.13 -19.31
N ALA A 312 -5.80 -2.44 -19.59
CA ALA A 312 -6.92 -3.34 -19.36
C ALA A 312 -7.31 -3.42 -17.88
N PHE A 313 -6.32 -3.53 -16.98
CA PHE A 313 -6.54 -3.53 -15.54
C PHE A 313 -7.11 -2.20 -15.05
N SER A 314 -6.60 -1.07 -15.53
CA SER A 314 -7.13 0.25 -15.20
C SER A 314 -8.58 0.41 -15.68
N ALA A 315 -8.89 -0.01 -16.92
CA ALA A 315 -10.25 0.02 -17.47
C ALA A 315 -11.21 -0.88 -16.67
N LEU A 316 -10.77 -2.09 -16.31
CA LEU A 316 -11.55 -2.99 -15.45
C LEU A 316 -11.82 -2.37 -14.08
N GLY A 317 -10.84 -1.69 -13.49
CA GLY A 317 -11.01 -0.92 -12.25
C GLY A 317 -12.08 0.17 -12.39
N VAL A 318 -12.07 0.93 -13.49
CA VAL A 318 -13.12 1.93 -13.80
C VAL A 318 -14.50 1.27 -13.88
N LEU A 319 -14.62 0.17 -14.63
CA LEU A 319 -15.90 -0.54 -14.78
C LEU A 319 -16.43 -1.05 -13.43
N ILE A 320 -15.58 -1.66 -12.63
CA ILE A 320 -15.96 -2.14 -11.29
C ILE A 320 -16.42 -0.97 -10.40
N CYS A 321 -15.69 0.16 -10.39
CA CYS A 321 -16.10 1.32 -9.61
C CYS A 321 -17.42 1.92 -10.10
N LEU A 322 -17.68 1.95 -11.40
CA LEU A 322 -18.97 2.37 -11.96
C LEU A 322 -20.12 1.44 -11.49
N LEU A 323 -19.90 0.13 -11.47
CA LEU A 323 -20.88 -0.83 -10.95
C LEU A 323 -21.12 -0.61 -9.46
N LEU A 324 -20.06 -0.44 -8.67
CA LEU A 324 -20.16 -0.19 -7.23
C LEU A 324 -20.88 1.11 -6.90
N THR A 325 -20.66 2.18 -7.66
CA THR A 325 -21.41 3.44 -7.47
C THR A 325 -22.91 3.29 -7.74
N ARG A 326 -23.32 2.32 -8.59
CA ARG A 326 -24.73 2.00 -8.83
C ARG A 326 -25.31 1.07 -7.75
N LEU A 327 -24.55 0.03 -7.36
CA LEU A 327 -24.97 -0.96 -6.36
C LEU A 327 -25.07 -0.38 -4.94
N CYS A 328 -24.20 0.58 -4.60
CA CYS A 328 -24.18 1.25 -3.31
C CYS A 328 -24.97 2.57 -3.29
N ARG A 329 -25.70 2.91 -4.35
CA ARG A 329 -26.67 4.03 -4.29
C ARG A 329 -27.78 3.69 -3.30
N ARG A 330 -27.82 4.48 -2.23
CA ARG A 330 -28.92 4.52 -1.26
C ARG A 330 -30.08 5.33 -1.79
#